data_7c7fe80291017bfff20e95eb8cff04e6
#
_entry.id   7c7fe80291017bfff20e95eb8cff04e6
#
_cell.length_a   1.000
_cell.length_b   1.000
_cell.length_c   1.000
_cell.angle_alpha   90.00
_cell.angle_beta   90.00
_cell.angle_gamma   90.00
#
_symmetry.space_group_name_H-M   'P 1'
#
loop_
_entity.id
_entity.type
_entity.pdbx_description
1 polymer ?
#
loop_
_entity_poly.entity_id
_entity_poly.type
_entity_poly.pdbx_seq_one_letter_code
_entity_poly.pdbx_strand_id
1 'polypeptide(L)'
;MSYALDNLRLLIAHDSQDEAEQLMNALRNAGRATRAQLALGEDDLLRALKGGAWELMLCRPTFGDSSFESVMSHLNRLGKAIPVILLEDNFTPDTIKAGMSLGARGVVPNDDRDLL
;
A
#
# COMPACT_ATOMS: atom_id res chain seq x y z
N MET A 1 3.38 22.15 15.62
CA MET A 1 2.07 22.08 14.94
C MET A 1 1.80 20.67 14.48
N SER A 2 0.64 20.18 14.77
CA SER A 2 0.23 18.86 14.34
C SER A 2 -0.34 18.94 12.93
N TYR A 3 0.05 17.99 12.08
CA TYR A 3 -0.46 17.90 10.72
C TYR A 3 -1.32 16.64 10.57
N ALA A 4 -2.03 16.57 9.46
CA ALA A 4 -2.88 15.43 9.14
C ALA A 4 -2.14 14.09 9.15
N LEU A 5 -0.82 14.11 9.04
CA LEU A 5 0.02 12.91 9.09
C LEU A 5 -0.03 12.17 10.41
N ASP A 6 -0.47 12.84 11.49
CA ASP A 6 -0.56 12.22 12.81
C ASP A 6 -1.62 11.11 12.88
N ASN A 7 -2.55 11.08 11.91
CA ASN A 7 -3.60 10.06 11.86
C ASN A 7 -3.77 9.56 10.43
N LEU A 8 -2.66 9.23 9.80
CA LEU A 8 -2.66 8.73 8.43
C LEU A 8 -3.46 7.43 8.36
N ARG A 9 -4.44 7.40 7.48
CA ARG A 9 -5.25 6.21 7.23
C ARG A 9 -4.59 5.41 6.12
N LEU A 10 -3.99 4.31 6.49
CA LEU A 10 -3.13 3.50 5.63
C LEU A 10 -3.74 2.14 5.36
N LEU A 11 -3.86 1.78 4.08
CA LEU A 11 -4.27 0.44 3.69
C LEU A 11 -3.04 -0.29 3.16
N ILE A 12 -2.78 -1.49 3.70
CA ILE A 12 -1.64 -2.30 3.30
C ILE A 12 -2.14 -3.57 2.63
N ALA A 13 -1.87 -3.71 1.34
CA ALA A 13 -2.18 -4.91 0.58
C ALA A 13 -0.94 -5.79 0.53
N HIS A 14 -0.96 -6.88 1.28
CA HIS A 14 0.21 -7.73 1.51
C HIS A 14 -0.23 -9.18 1.67
N ASP A 15 0.64 -10.10 1.28
CA ASP A 15 0.38 -11.54 1.42
C ASP A 15 0.95 -12.14 2.71
N SER A 16 1.70 -11.36 3.48
CA SER A 16 2.25 -11.79 4.76
C SER A 16 1.82 -10.83 5.86
N GLN A 17 1.05 -11.34 6.82
CA GLN A 17 0.62 -10.55 7.97
C GLN A 17 1.81 -10.13 8.82
N ASP A 18 2.78 -11.03 9.01
CA ASP A 18 3.97 -10.73 9.81
C ASP A 18 4.80 -9.60 9.21
N GLU A 19 5.03 -9.64 7.90
CA GLU A 19 5.78 -8.58 7.22
C GLU A 19 5.02 -7.26 7.25
N ALA A 20 3.71 -7.30 7.09
CA ALA A 20 2.88 -6.10 7.17
C ALA A 20 2.94 -5.48 8.56
N GLU A 21 2.94 -6.30 9.61
CA GLU A 21 3.07 -5.81 10.98
C GLU A 21 4.43 -5.18 11.22
N GLN A 22 5.50 -5.77 10.68
CA GLN A 22 6.84 -5.18 10.74
C GLN A 22 6.87 -3.81 10.06
N LEU A 23 6.19 -3.70 8.93
CA LEU A 23 6.10 -2.44 8.20
C LEU A 23 5.36 -1.39 9.03
N MET A 24 4.23 -1.76 9.65
CA MET A 24 3.49 -0.87 10.52
C MET A 24 4.33 -0.42 11.73
N ASN A 25 5.09 -1.34 12.31
CA ASN A 25 5.97 -1.01 13.44
C ASN A 25 7.09 -0.06 13.02
N ALA A 26 7.64 -0.23 11.82
CA ALA A 26 8.67 0.66 11.30
C ALA A 26 8.12 2.09 11.14
N LEU A 27 6.89 2.22 10.67
CA LEU A 27 6.24 3.53 10.53
C LEU A 27 6.02 4.19 11.89
N ARG A 28 5.57 3.43 12.88
CA ARG A 28 5.38 3.93 14.24
C ARG A 28 6.70 4.36 14.87
N ASN A 29 7.75 3.56 14.68
CA ASN A 29 9.08 3.86 15.21
C ASN A 29 9.67 5.11 14.56
N ALA A 30 9.27 5.42 13.35
CA ALA A 30 9.67 6.65 12.66
C ALA A 30 8.86 7.88 13.11
N GLY A 31 8.00 7.72 14.13
CA GLY A 31 7.21 8.81 14.66
C GLY A 31 5.93 9.11 13.89
N ARG A 32 5.49 8.20 13.06
CA ARG A 32 4.26 8.38 12.28
C ARG A 32 3.09 7.65 12.94
N ALA A 33 2.15 8.39 13.46
CA ALA A 33 0.91 7.82 13.98
C ALA A 33 0.02 7.45 12.80
N THR A 34 -0.20 6.16 12.60
CA THR A 34 -1.00 5.66 11.50
C THR A 34 -2.13 4.78 11.99
N ARG A 35 -3.24 4.82 11.28
CA ARG A 35 -4.32 3.85 11.40
C ARG A 35 -4.22 2.94 10.20
N ALA A 36 -3.67 1.77 10.41
CA ALA A 36 -3.41 0.84 9.32
C ALA A 36 -4.41 -0.31 9.34
N GLN A 37 -4.84 -0.71 8.16
CA GLN A 37 -5.63 -1.91 7.96
C GLN A 37 -4.94 -2.77 6.93
N LEU A 38 -4.96 -4.08 7.15
CA LEU A 38 -4.32 -5.04 6.27
C LEU A 38 -5.36 -5.69 5.37
N ALA A 39 -5.03 -5.81 4.08
CA ALA A 39 -5.79 -6.59 3.11
C ALA A 39 -4.91 -7.73 2.63
N LEU A 40 -5.30 -8.97 2.93
CA LEU A 40 -4.53 -10.16 2.60
C LEU A 40 -4.94 -10.81 1.27
N GLY A 41 -5.94 -10.26 0.61
CA GLY A 41 -6.44 -10.77 -0.66
C GLY A 41 -7.56 -9.91 -1.19
N GLU A 42 -8.22 -10.39 -2.24
CA GLU A 42 -9.22 -9.63 -2.97
C GLU A 42 -10.43 -9.24 -2.12
N ASP A 43 -10.97 -10.18 -1.35
CA ASP A 43 -12.16 -9.90 -0.55
C ASP A 43 -11.89 -8.83 0.51
N ASP A 44 -10.73 -8.93 1.20
CA ASP A 44 -10.31 -7.94 2.18
C ASP A 44 -10.15 -6.57 1.52
N LEU A 45 -9.54 -6.56 0.34
CA LEU A 45 -9.33 -5.33 -0.42
C LEU A 45 -10.66 -4.64 -0.72
N LEU A 46 -11.61 -5.37 -1.26
CA LEU A 46 -12.91 -4.82 -1.63
C LEU A 46 -13.67 -4.29 -0.43
N ARG A 47 -13.65 -5.04 0.69
CA ARG A 47 -14.28 -4.58 1.92
C ARG A 47 -13.65 -3.31 2.45
N ALA A 48 -12.32 -3.24 2.42
CA ALA A 48 -11.61 -2.06 2.88
C ALA A 48 -11.92 -0.85 2.00
N LEU A 49 -11.95 -1.03 0.68
CA LEU A 49 -12.23 0.06 -0.25
C LEU A 49 -13.66 0.58 -0.12
N LYS A 50 -14.60 -0.30 0.20
CA LYS A 50 -16.01 0.09 0.39
C LYS A 50 -16.25 0.72 1.75
N GLY A 51 -15.52 0.28 2.77
CA GLY A 51 -15.79 0.65 4.16
C GLY A 51 -15.00 1.83 4.69
N GLY A 52 -14.01 2.34 3.97
CA GLY A 52 -13.14 3.36 4.50
C GLY A 52 -12.67 4.38 3.49
N ALA A 53 -12.18 5.50 4.01
CA ALA A 53 -11.49 6.52 3.24
C ALA A 53 -10.00 6.42 3.57
N TRP A 54 -9.20 6.04 2.59
CA TRP A 54 -7.78 5.80 2.77
C TRP A 54 -6.98 6.93 2.15
N GLU A 55 -5.91 7.34 2.83
CA GLU A 55 -5.06 8.43 2.38
C GLU A 55 -3.85 7.92 1.62
N LEU A 56 -3.47 6.68 1.87
CA LEU A 56 -2.32 6.05 1.22
C LEU A 56 -2.51 4.54 1.20
N MET A 57 -2.03 3.89 0.16
CA MET A 57 -1.99 2.43 0.09
C MET A 57 -0.58 1.97 -0.19
N LEU A 58 -0.12 1.00 0.58
CA LEU A 58 1.10 0.25 0.29
C LEU A 58 0.66 -1.09 -0.27
N CYS A 59 1.23 -1.49 -1.40
CA CYS A 59 0.74 -2.65 -2.13
C CYS A 59 1.89 -3.49 -2.66
N ARG A 60 1.82 -4.80 -2.39
CA ARG A 60 2.70 -5.78 -3.03
C ARG A 60 2.27 -6.00 -4.47
N PRO A 61 3.17 -6.45 -5.36
CA PRO A 61 2.78 -6.79 -6.74
C PRO A 61 1.68 -7.83 -6.80
N THR A 62 1.75 -8.83 -5.90
CA THR A 62 0.69 -9.82 -5.71
C THR A 62 0.47 -10.01 -4.21
N PHE A 63 -0.76 -10.30 -3.82
CA PHE A 63 -1.11 -10.57 -2.43
C PHE A 63 -2.36 -11.44 -2.38
N GLY A 64 -2.20 -12.65 -1.80
CA GLY A 64 -3.28 -13.63 -1.80
C GLY A 64 -3.71 -13.94 -3.22
N ASP A 65 -4.99 -13.79 -3.49
CA ASP A 65 -5.58 -14.00 -4.82
C ASP A 65 -5.75 -12.69 -5.61
N SER A 66 -5.05 -11.64 -5.24
CA SER A 66 -5.15 -10.34 -5.88
C SER A 66 -3.79 -9.83 -6.33
N SER A 67 -3.77 -8.64 -6.94
CA SER A 67 -2.57 -8.06 -7.50
C SER A 67 -2.65 -6.54 -7.50
N PHE A 68 -1.50 -5.88 -7.71
CA PHE A 68 -1.44 -4.44 -7.89
C PHE A 68 -2.32 -3.98 -9.06
N GLU A 69 -2.31 -4.73 -10.16
CA GLU A 69 -3.14 -4.39 -11.33
C GLU A 69 -4.62 -4.42 -10.98
N SER A 70 -5.04 -5.41 -10.19
CA SER A 70 -6.42 -5.51 -9.72
C SER A 70 -6.78 -4.32 -8.82
N VAL A 71 -5.86 -3.92 -7.94
CA VAL A 71 -6.06 -2.74 -7.08
C VAL A 71 -6.32 -1.50 -7.93
N MET A 72 -5.47 -1.25 -8.91
CA MET A 72 -5.61 -0.07 -9.77
C MET A 72 -6.91 -0.10 -10.57
N SER A 73 -7.31 -1.27 -11.02
CA SER A 73 -8.57 -1.46 -11.73
C SER A 73 -9.77 -1.12 -10.83
N HIS A 74 -9.77 -1.59 -9.59
CA HIS A 74 -10.84 -1.30 -8.63
C HIS A 74 -10.90 0.19 -8.28
N LEU A 75 -9.75 0.81 -8.03
CA LEU A 75 -9.72 2.24 -7.71
C LEU A 75 -10.29 3.07 -8.86
N ASN A 76 -9.93 2.72 -10.08
CA ASN A 76 -10.40 3.40 -11.27
C ASN A 76 -11.93 3.26 -11.42
N ARG A 77 -12.43 2.03 -11.26
CA ARG A 77 -13.85 1.72 -11.37
C ARG A 77 -14.66 2.42 -10.27
N LEU A 78 -14.12 2.49 -9.06
CA LEU A 78 -14.81 3.11 -7.92
C LEU A 78 -14.63 4.63 -7.87
N GLY A 79 -13.83 5.19 -8.78
CA GLY A 79 -13.57 6.61 -8.80
C GLY A 79 -12.79 7.12 -7.59
N LYS A 80 -11.95 6.28 -7.01
CA LYS A 80 -11.16 6.63 -5.82
C LYS A 80 -9.74 6.98 -6.22
N ALA A 81 -9.28 8.15 -5.79
CA ALA A 81 -7.94 8.65 -6.11
C ALA A 81 -7.01 8.46 -4.91
N ILE A 82 -6.75 7.20 -4.54
CA ILE A 82 -5.85 6.86 -3.45
C ILE A 82 -4.45 6.67 -4.01
N PRO A 83 -3.44 7.41 -3.53
CA PRO A 83 -2.06 7.17 -3.97
C PRO A 83 -1.59 5.80 -3.51
N VAL A 84 -1.00 5.04 -4.42
CA VAL A 84 -0.51 3.68 -4.16
C VAL A 84 0.99 3.64 -4.34
N ILE A 85 1.69 3.16 -3.32
CA ILE A 85 3.12 2.88 -3.36
C ILE A 85 3.30 1.38 -3.53
N LEU A 86 3.99 0.99 -4.58
CA LEU A 86 4.25 -0.42 -4.87
C LEU A 86 5.51 -0.88 -4.12
N LEU A 87 5.37 -1.98 -3.39
CA LEU A 87 6.47 -2.59 -2.64
C LEU A 87 7.03 -3.74 -3.47
N GLU A 88 8.22 -3.56 -4.04
CA GLU A 88 8.76 -4.46 -5.03
C GLU A 88 9.96 -5.24 -4.50
N ASP A 89 9.94 -6.58 -4.61
CA ASP A 89 11.09 -7.42 -4.23
C ASP A 89 12.19 -7.32 -5.27
N ASN A 90 11.80 -7.32 -6.54
CA ASN A 90 12.73 -7.22 -7.65
C ASN A 90 12.84 -5.76 -8.08
N PHE A 91 13.60 -4.99 -7.32
CA PHE A 91 13.68 -3.54 -7.49
C PHE A 91 14.71 -3.20 -8.55
N THR A 92 14.25 -3.09 -9.80
CA THR A 92 15.06 -2.78 -10.97
C THR A 92 14.47 -1.60 -11.72
N PRO A 93 15.23 -0.94 -12.61
CA PRO A 93 14.65 0.12 -13.44
C PRO A 93 13.41 -0.32 -14.22
N ASP A 94 13.38 -1.56 -14.68
CA ASP A 94 12.24 -2.08 -15.44
C ASP A 94 10.99 -2.23 -14.56
N THR A 95 11.14 -2.76 -13.33
CA THR A 95 10.00 -2.90 -12.43
C THR A 95 9.49 -1.56 -11.92
N ILE A 96 10.39 -0.62 -11.67
CA ILE A 96 10.01 0.74 -11.31
C ILE A 96 9.18 1.37 -12.43
N LYS A 97 9.67 1.29 -13.64
CA LYS A 97 9.00 1.85 -14.81
C LYS A 97 7.64 1.20 -15.05
N ALA A 98 7.58 -0.11 -14.93
CA ALA A 98 6.33 -0.85 -15.09
C ALA A 98 5.30 -0.44 -14.05
N GLY A 99 5.70 -0.35 -12.78
CA GLY A 99 4.81 0.07 -11.70
C GLY A 99 4.28 1.48 -11.90
N MET A 100 5.14 2.41 -12.26
CA MET A 100 4.75 3.80 -12.52
C MET A 100 3.81 3.88 -13.72
N SER A 101 4.05 3.09 -14.76
CA SER A 101 3.19 3.06 -15.95
C SER A 101 1.78 2.55 -15.63
N LEU A 102 1.66 1.65 -14.66
CA LEU A 102 0.37 1.13 -14.22
C LEU A 102 -0.35 2.06 -13.24
N GLY A 103 0.29 3.14 -12.82
CA GLY A 103 -0.35 4.15 -12.00
C GLY A 103 0.16 4.23 -10.57
N ALA A 104 1.21 3.50 -10.20
CA ALA A 104 1.81 3.66 -8.87
C ALA A 104 2.33 5.09 -8.70
N ARG A 105 2.12 5.65 -7.53
CA ARG A 105 2.65 6.96 -7.20
C ARG A 105 4.16 6.88 -6.94
N GLY A 106 4.62 5.73 -6.48
CA GLY A 106 6.03 5.45 -6.28
C GLY A 106 6.25 3.95 -6.19
N VAL A 107 7.51 3.54 -6.33
CA VAL A 107 7.93 2.15 -6.19
C VAL A 107 9.11 2.12 -5.24
N VAL A 108 9.05 1.28 -4.21
CA VAL A 108 10.13 1.16 -3.22
C VAL A 108 10.47 -0.31 -3.02
N PRO A 109 11.71 -0.61 -2.60
CA PRO A 109 12.06 -1.98 -2.23
C PRO A 109 11.22 -2.45 -1.04
N ASN A 110 10.71 -3.67 -1.12
CA ASN A 110 9.85 -4.21 -0.07
C ASN A 110 10.55 -4.34 1.27
N ASP A 111 11.84 -4.58 1.27
CA ASP A 111 12.64 -4.80 2.48
C ASP A 111 13.31 -3.52 3.01
N ASP A 112 13.15 -2.40 2.36
CA ASP A 112 13.77 -1.14 2.78
C ASP A 112 12.79 -0.31 3.59
N ARG A 113 12.85 -0.49 4.91
CA ARG A 113 11.96 0.22 5.83
C ARG A 113 12.31 1.70 6.00
N ASP A 114 13.53 2.08 5.64
CA ASP A 114 13.98 3.46 5.79
C ASP A 114 13.34 4.39 4.76
N LEU A 115 12.87 3.85 3.65
CA LEU A 115 12.21 4.64 2.62
C LEU A 115 10.76 4.98 2.95
N LEU A 116 10.23 4.40 3.99
CA LEU A 116 8.86 4.63 4.43
C LEU A 116 8.84 5.55 5.64
#